data_befbb07c7838aa2cb603e91b2562692d
#
_entry.id   befbb07c7838aa2cb603e91b2562692d
#
_cell.length_a   1.000
_cell.length_b   1.000
_cell.length_c   1.000
_cell.angle_alpha   90.00
_cell.angle_beta   90.00
_cell.angle_gamma   90.00
#
_symmetry.space_group_name_H-M   'P 1'
#
loop_
_entity.id
_entity.type
_entity.pdbx_description
1 polymer ?
#
loop_
_entity_poly.entity_id
_entity_poly.type
_entity_poly.pdbx_seq_one_letter_code
_entity_poly.pdbx_strand_id
1 'polypeptide(L)'
;IDNNTSAFNGRAITNGKSWSLHAYGVAIDINPVQNPFIDIAKDGSVIVSPVQSARHALNRLNARVGKLPRQGMAEEVVDLFAQHGFFIWGGDWNYPIDYQHFQVGPRSFVETLASMDANKAGILLDKYRSKYQRCRKTSQFKQKPLQARAECVDAIITEMR
;
A
#
# COMPACT_ATOMS: atom_id res chain seq x y z
N ILE A 1 -13.14 3.10 17.43
CA ILE A 1 -11.87 3.13 16.65
C ILE A 1 -11.79 4.47 15.97
N ASP A 2 -10.77 5.22 16.29
CA ASP A 2 -10.48 6.46 15.65
C ASP A 2 -10.01 6.16 14.21
N ASN A 3 -10.47 6.93 13.24
CA ASN A 3 -10.11 6.76 11.84
C ASN A 3 -8.70 7.37 11.57
N ASN A 4 -7.73 6.97 12.39
CA ASN A 4 -6.40 7.56 12.38
C ASN A 4 -5.48 6.87 11.38
N THR A 5 -4.86 7.66 10.52
CA THR A 5 -3.69 7.24 9.74
C THR A 5 -2.54 6.93 10.68
N SER A 6 -1.86 5.81 10.49
CA SER A 6 -0.72 5.38 11.31
C SER A 6 0.46 4.96 10.46
N ALA A 7 1.67 5.29 10.91
CA ALA A 7 2.90 4.94 10.21
C ALA A 7 3.77 4.02 11.07
N PHE A 8 4.42 4.54 12.11
CA PHE A 8 5.32 3.76 12.96
C PHE A 8 4.54 3.02 14.06
N ASN A 9 4.77 1.70 14.13
CA ASN A 9 4.23 0.87 15.20
C ASN A 9 5.18 -0.30 15.48
N GLY A 10 5.88 -0.25 16.63
CA GLY A 10 6.89 -1.23 17.08
C GLY A 10 6.27 -2.54 17.55
N ARG A 11 5.67 -3.32 16.67
CA ARG A 11 5.03 -4.60 16.99
C ARG A 11 5.46 -5.72 16.03
N ALA A 12 5.26 -6.95 16.45
CA ALA A 12 5.29 -8.10 15.55
C ALA A 12 4.09 -8.08 14.57
N ILE A 13 4.21 -8.79 13.45
CA ILE A 13 3.05 -9.05 12.58
C ILE A 13 2.00 -9.85 13.35
N THR A 14 0.74 -9.61 13.04
CA THR A 14 -0.38 -10.35 13.67
C THR A 14 -0.21 -11.85 13.45
N ASN A 15 -0.25 -12.63 14.53
CA ASN A 15 -0.05 -14.07 14.53
C ASN A 15 1.33 -14.55 14.02
N GLY A 16 2.35 -13.68 13.99
CA GLY A 16 3.70 -14.00 13.56
C GLY A 16 4.78 -13.61 14.56
N LYS A 17 6.02 -14.07 14.31
CA LYS A 17 7.20 -13.76 15.14
C LYS A 17 8.08 -12.65 14.55
N SER A 18 7.92 -12.35 13.28
CA SER A 18 8.70 -11.31 12.60
C SER A 18 8.16 -9.92 12.91
N TRP A 19 9.01 -8.91 12.88
CA TRP A 19 8.58 -7.52 13.01
C TRP A 19 7.65 -7.09 11.87
N SER A 20 6.62 -6.34 12.20
CA SER A 20 5.78 -5.66 11.19
C SER A 20 6.63 -4.65 10.41
N LEU A 21 6.28 -4.40 9.13
CA LEU A 21 6.94 -3.35 8.34
C LEU A 21 6.71 -1.95 8.92
N HIS A 22 5.62 -1.75 9.66
CA HIS A 22 5.40 -0.54 10.45
C HIS A 22 6.47 -0.34 11.53
N ALA A 23 7.05 -1.41 12.08
CA ALA A 23 8.12 -1.31 13.08
C ALA A 23 9.44 -0.79 12.51
N TYR A 24 9.63 -0.87 11.20
CA TYR A 24 10.76 -0.28 10.48
C TYR A 24 10.48 1.17 10.02
N GLY A 25 9.27 1.70 10.22
CA GLY A 25 8.88 3.03 9.75
C GLY A 25 8.67 3.13 8.24
N VAL A 26 8.51 2.02 7.53
CA VAL A 26 8.43 1.92 6.06
C VAL A 26 7.06 1.47 5.55
N ALA A 27 6.06 1.49 6.41
CA ALA A 27 4.67 1.22 6.06
C ALA A 27 3.74 2.26 6.70
N ILE A 28 2.66 2.57 6.01
CA ILE A 28 1.63 3.53 6.44
C ILE A 28 0.27 2.92 6.19
N ASP A 29 -0.61 2.99 7.18
CA ASP A 29 -2.03 2.68 7.04
C ASP A 29 -2.82 3.99 7.03
N ILE A 30 -3.68 4.18 6.03
CA ILE A 30 -4.48 5.41 5.88
C ILE A 30 -5.97 5.15 6.02
N ASN A 31 -6.65 6.00 6.78
CA ASN A 31 -8.11 6.03 6.91
C ASN A 31 -8.73 4.62 7.03
N PRO A 32 -8.47 3.84 8.10
CA PRO A 32 -8.91 2.45 8.20
C PRO A 32 -10.41 2.22 7.99
N VAL A 33 -11.24 3.22 8.33
CA VAL A 33 -12.70 3.11 8.14
C VAL A 33 -13.09 3.17 6.66
N GLN A 34 -12.42 3.98 5.84
CA GLN A 34 -12.65 4.03 4.40
C GLN A 34 -11.89 2.92 3.66
N ASN A 35 -10.83 2.40 4.23
CA ASN A 35 -9.90 1.48 3.60
C ASN A 35 -9.75 0.19 4.43
N PRO A 36 -10.75 -0.72 4.37
CA PRO A 36 -10.75 -1.93 5.20
C PRO A 36 -9.59 -2.88 4.88
N PHE A 37 -9.16 -3.59 5.91
CA PHE A 37 -8.52 -4.88 5.77
C PHE A 37 -9.61 -5.96 5.59
N ILE A 38 -9.45 -6.83 4.60
CA ILE A 38 -10.40 -7.90 4.26
C ILE A 38 -9.65 -9.24 4.25
N ASP A 39 -10.12 -10.17 5.04
CA ASP A 39 -9.56 -11.50 5.16
C ASP A 39 -10.66 -12.56 5.03
N ILE A 40 -10.29 -13.80 4.74
CA ILE A 40 -11.21 -14.94 4.68
C ILE A 40 -10.77 -15.96 5.73
N ALA A 41 -11.62 -16.20 6.71
CA ALA A 41 -11.37 -17.20 7.73
C ALA A 41 -11.40 -18.63 7.16
N LYS A 42 -10.86 -19.59 7.91
CA LYS A 42 -10.78 -20.99 7.48
C LYS A 42 -12.14 -21.63 7.17
N ASP A 43 -13.20 -21.14 7.77
CA ASP A 43 -14.58 -21.58 7.53
C ASP A 43 -15.24 -20.88 6.33
N GLY A 44 -14.50 -20.02 5.61
CA GLY A 44 -14.98 -19.26 4.47
C GLY A 44 -15.69 -17.95 4.83
N SER A 45 -15.83 -17.62 6.11
CA SER A 45 -16.41 -16.35 6.52
C SER A 45 -15.48 -15.17 6.18
N VAL A 46 -16.07 -14.03 5.75
CA VAL A 46 -15.31 -12.82 5.42
C VAL A 46 -15.14 -11.97 6.68
N ILE A 47 -13.89 -11.65 6.98
CA ILE A 47 -13.51 -10.75 8.07
C ILE A 47 -13.23 -9.37 7.48
N VAL A 48 -13.93 -8.35 7.97
CA VAL A 48 -13.68 -6.95 7.61
C VAL A 48 -13.25 -6.16 8.84
N SER A 49 -12.09 -5.54 8.78
CA SER A 49 -11.55 -4.77 9.91
C SER A 49 -11.15 -3.35 9.49
N PRO A 50 -11.52 -2.36 10.29
CA PRO A 50 -12.44 -2.39 11.44
C PRO A 50 -13.88 -2.67 11.00
N VAL A 51 -14.72 -3.22 11.86
CA VAL A 51 -16.10 -3.65 11.50
C VAL A 51 -16.93 -2.53 10.85
N GLN A 52 -16.80 -1.28 11.31
CA GLN A 52 -17.51 -0.13 10.72
C GLN A 52 -17.06 0.20 9.29
N SER A 53 -15.95 -0.35 8.82
CA SER A 53 -15.47 -0.19 7.45
C SER A 53 -16.20 -1.10 6.44
N ALA A 54 -17.01 -2.05 6.88
CA ALA A 54 -17.72 -3.01 6.02
C ALA A 54 -18.52 -2.32 4.90
N ARG A 55 -19.15 -1.18 5.19
CA ARG A 55 -19.83 -0.35 4.19
C ARG A 55 -18.92 0.21 3.08
N HIS A 56 -17.61 0.18 3.25
CA HIS A 56 -16.59 0.62 2.30
C HIS A 56 -15.87 -0.54 1.62
N ALA A 57 -16.16 -1.79 1.98
CA ALA A 57 -15.52 -2.97 1.43
C ALA A 57 -15.92 -3.24 -0.03
N LEU A 58 -17.17 -2.95 -0.36
CA LEU A 58 -17.72 -3.22 -1.69
C LEU A 58 -18.02 -1.93 -2.45
N ASN A 59 -18.08 -2.05 -3.78
CA ASN A 59 -18.45 -0.96 -4.69
C ASN A 59 -17.57 0.30 -4.52
N ARG A 60 -16.28 0.09 -4.39
CA ARG A 60 -15.31 1.14 -4.02
C ARG A 60 -15.14 2.17 -5.13
N LEU A 61 -14.91 1.72 -6.37
CA LEU A 61 -14.58 2.56 -7.52
C LEU A 61 -15.78 2.92 -8.39
N ASN A 62 -16.94 2.30 -8.16
CA ASN A 62 -18.10 2.51 -9.02
C ASN A 62 -18.88 3.77 -8.63
N ALA A 63 -19.31 4.52 -9.63
CA ALA A 63 -20.27 5.60 -9.44
C ALA A 63 -21.60 5.04 -8.89
N ARG A 64 -22.16 5.74 -7.91
CA ARG A 64 -23.42 5.36 -7.27
C ARG A 64 -24.48 6.39 -7.65
N VAL A 65 -25.54 5.92 -8.30
CA VAL A 65 -26.61 6.80 -8.77
C VAL A 65 -27.19 7.62 -7.61
N GLY A 66 -27.25 8.93 -7.77
CA GLY A 66 -27.79 9.86 -6.77
C GLY A 66 -26.97 10.00 -5.48
N LYS A 67 -25.71 9.55 -5.48
CA LYS A 67 -24.81 9.67 -4.33
C LYS A 67 -23.52 10.39 -4.71
N LEU A 68 -22.98 11.16 -3.79
CA LEU A 68 -21.65 11.74 -3.95
C LEU A 68 -20.58 10.64 -3.99
N PRO A 69 -19.43 10.88 -4.66
CA PRO A 69 -18.27 10.03 -4.57
C PRO A 69 -17.87 9.79 -3.11
N ARG A 70 -17.39 8.61 -2.81
CA ARG A 70 -16.81 8.33 -1.49
C ARG A 70 -15.48 9.05 -1.37
N GLN A 71 -15.28 9.71 -0.24
CA GLN A 71 -14.03 10.43 0.05
C GLN A 71 -13.11 9.60 0.93
N GLY A 72 -11.79 9.85 0.83
CA GLY A 72 -10.77 9.22 1.67
C GLY A 72 -10.43 7.78 1.27
N MET A 73 -10.78 7.38 0.04
CA MET A 73 -10.45 6.09 -0.52
C MET A 73 -8.98 6.05 -0.93
N ALA A 74 -8.28 4.97 -0.60
CA ALA A 74 -6.85 4.82 -0.90
C ALA A 74 -6.54 4.87 -2.39
N GLU A 75 -7.46 4.40 -3.24
CA GLU A 75 -7.32 4.38 -4.68
C GLU A 75 -7.03 5.76 -5.30
N GLU A 76 -7.48 6.84 -4.64
CA GLU A 76 -7.25 8.21 -5.10
C GLU A 76 -5.77 8.64 -4.95
N VAL A 77 -5.01 7.97 -4.09
CA VAL A 77 -3.64 8.37 -3.74
C VAL A 77 -2.57 7.31 -4.03
N VAL A 78 -2.93 6.14 -4.58
CA VAL A 78 -1.95 5.06 -4.82
C VAL A 78 -0.79 5.48 -5.72
N ASP A 79 -1.04 6.27 -6.78
CA ASP A 79 0.01 6.78 -7.65
C ASP A 79 0.89 7.81 -6.94
N LEU A 80 0.29 8.66 -6.11
CA LEU A 80 1.02 9.64 -5.30
C LEU A 80 1.97 8.94 -4.31
N PHE A 81 1.48 7.92 -3.60
CA PHE A 81 2.32 7.15 -2.68
C PHE A 81 3.50 6.48 -3.41
N ALA A 82 3.27 5.89 -4.59
CA ALA A 82 4.33 5.29 -5.38
C ALA A 82 5.37 6.32 -5.87
N GLN A 83 4.95 7.54 -6.23
CA GLN A 83 5.85 8.65 -6.56
C GLN A 83 6.77 9.05 -5.40
N HIS A 84 6.34 8.81 -4.16
CA HIS A 84 7.09 9.06 -2.94
C HIS A 84 7.81 7.81 -2.38
N GLY A 85 7.82 6.70 -3.13
CA GLY A 85 8.61 5.50 -2.76
C GLY A 85 7.82 4.43 -2.02
N PHE A 86 6.52 4.59 -1.81
CA PHE A 86 5.64 3.53 -1.28
C PHE A 86 5.04 2.76 -2.46
N PHE A 87 5.82 1.81 -2.99
CA PHE A 87 5.47 1.15 -4.26
C PHE A 87 4.38 0.10 -4.11
N ILE A 88 4.32 -0.59 -2.97
CA ILE A 88 3.33 -1.63 -2.72
C ILE A 88 2.13 -1.06 -2.01
N TRP A 89 0.95 -1.33 -2.53
CA TRP A 89 -0.33 -1.07 -1.90
C TRP A 89 -1.05 -2.39 -1.63
N GLY A 90 -1.55 -2.59 -0.41
CA GLY A 90 -2.23 -3.82 -0.02
C GLY A 90 -3.57 -4.06 -0.71
N GLY A 91 -4.12 -3.02 -1.36
CA GLY A 91 -5.30 -3.16 -2.24
C GLY A 91 -5.02 -3.89 -3.56
N ASP A 92 -3.74 -4.04 -3.95
CA ASP A 92 -3.33 -4.85 -5.12
C ASP A 92 -3.20 -6.35 -4.77
N TRP A 93 -3.29 -6.72 -3.49
CA TRP A 93 -3.14 -8.12 -3.07
C TRP A 93 -4.39 -8.93 -3.38
N ASN A 94 -4.20 -10.21 -3.73
CA ASN A 94 -5.32 -11.12 -3.96
C ASN A 94 -5.94 -11.60 -2.64
N TYR A 95 -5.09 -11.77 -1.59
CA TYR A 95 -5.49 -12.28 -0.30
C TYR A 95 -4.33 -12.22 0.73
N PRO A 96 -4.58 -11.73 1.95
CA PRO A 96 -5.68 -10.82 2.30
C PRO A 96 -5.62 -9.54 1.50
N ILE A 97 -6.71 -8.78 1.42
CA ILE A 97 -6.71 -7.44 0.81
C ILE A 97 -6.60 -6.41 1.93
N ASP A 98 -5.66 -5.49 1.82
CA ASP A 98 -5.47 -4.44 2.83
C ASP A 98 -5.46 -3.05 2.18
N TYR A 99 -6.65 -2.48 2.00
CA TYR A 99 -6.81 -1.21 1.30
C TYR A 99 -6.15 -0.02 2.00
N GLN A 100 -5.94 -0.08 3.32
CA GLN A 100 -5.30 1.00 4.07
C GLN A 100 -3.77 1.00 3.91
N HIS A 101 -3.17 -0.17 3.61
CA HIS A 101 -1.74 -0.43 3.77
C HIS A 101 -0.91 -0.03 2.56
N PHE A 102 0.12 0.79 2.81
CA PHE A 102 1.16 1.15 1.86
C PHE A 102 2.53 0.82 2.42
N GLN A 103 3.45 0.27 1.60
CA GLN A 103 4.82 -0.02 2.03
C GLN A 103 5.84 0.26 0.93
N VAL A 104 7.09 0.53 1.31
CA VAL A 104 8.15 0.93 0.37
C VAL A 104 8.60 -0.18 -0.57
N GLY A 105 8.46 -1.44 -0.20
CA GLY A 105 8.90 -2.58 -1.03
C GLY A 105 8.69 -3.93 -0.35
N PRO A 106 9.16 -5.02 -0.97
CA PRO A 106 9.11 -6.35 -0.36
C PRO A 106 9.88 -6.40 0.97
N ARG A 107 9.53 -7.34 1.83
CA ARG A 107 10.18 -7.54 3.14
C ARG A 107 11.71 -7.69 3.00
N SER A 108 12.20 -8.47 2.04
CA SER A 108 13.63 -8.64 1.79
C SER A 108 14.34 -7.31 1.52
N PHE A 109 13.71 -6.44 0.74
CA PHE A 109 14.22 -5.10 0.46
C PHE A 109 14.25 -4.23 1.73
N VAL A 110 13.19 -4.27 2.53
CA VAL A 110 13.12 -3.52 3.80
C VAL A 110 14.19 -3.99 4.78
N GLU A 111 14.40 -5.30 4.90
CA GLU A 111 15.45 -5.87 5.76
C GLU A 111 16.85 -5.48 5.26
N THR A 112 17.04 -5.40 3.94
CA THR A 112 18.26 -4.86 3.34
C THR A 112 18.47 -3.39 3.70
N LEU A 113 17.44 -2.54 3.58
CA LEU A 113 17.53 -1.14 4.00
C LEU A 113 17.86 -1.01 5.50
N ALA A 114 17.23 -1.82 6.34
CA ALA A 114 17.44 -1.78 7.78
C ALA A 114 18.86 -2.24 8.21
N SER A 115 19.55 -3.00 7.38
CA SER A 115 20.93 -3.43 7.62
C SER A 115 21.99 -2.40 7.21
N MET A 116 21.58 -1.34 6.51
CA MET A 116 22.47 -0.30 6.01
C MET A 116 22.54 0.89 6.99
N ASP A 117 23.58 1.72 6.84
CA ASP A 117 23.51 3.06 7.43
C ASP A 117 22.44 3.92 6.73
N ALA A 118 21.90 4.88 7.47
CA ALA A 118 20.75 5.69 7.02
C ALA A 118 21.00 6.43 5.68
N ASN A 119 22.25 6.88 5.43
CA ASN A 119 22.59 7.60 4.20
C ASN A 119 22.54 6.65 2.99
N LYS A 120 23.12 5.44 3.11
CA LYS A 120 23.09 4.44 2.04
C LYS A 120 21.68 3.96 1.77
N ALA A 121 20.89 3.72 2.82
CA ALA A 121 19.49 3.34 2.69
C ALA A 121 18.68 4.42 1.96
N GLY A 122 18.87 5.70 2.30
CA GLY A 122 18.25 6.83 1.63
C GLY A 122 18.62 6.92 0.15
N ILE A 123 19.91 6.78 -0.19
CA ILE A 123 20.39 6.77 -1.58
C ILE A 123 19.74 5.62 -2.38
N LEU A 124 19.67 4.44 -1.79
CA LEU A 124 19.05 3.28 -2.45
C LEU A 124 17.55 3.48 -2.69
N LEU A 125 16.83 4.01 -1.72
CA LEU A 125 15.41 4.32 -1.87
C LEU A 125 15.17 5.40 -2.94
N ASP A 126 15.99 6.47 -2.94
CA ASP A 126 15.92 7.54 -3.94
C ASP A 126 16.24 7.05 -5.36
N LYS A 127 17.10 6.06 -5.51
CA LYS A 127 17.36 5.40 -6.81
C LYS A 127 16.06 4.78 -7.36
N TYR A 128 15.33 4.02 -6.56
CA TYR A 128 14.08 3.40 -6.99
C TYR A 128 12.97 4.43 -7.21
N ARG A 129 12.85 5.44 -6.36
CA ARG A 129 11.94 6.56 -6.56
C ARG A 129 12.19 7.28 -7.89
N SER A 130 13.44 7.55 -8.20
CA SER A 130 13.83 8.17 -9.47
C SER A 130 13.53 7.26 -10.68
N LYS A 131 13.71 5.94 -10.55
CA LYS A 131 13.33 4.98 -11.59
C LYS A 131 11.82 5.01 -11.83
N TYR A 132 11.01 4.99 -10.76
CA TYR A 132 9.56 5.10 -10.86
C TYR A 132 9.14 6.36 -11.61
N GLN A 133 9.67 7.52 -11.21
CA GLN A 133 9.35 8.79 -11.82
C GLN A 133 9.71 8.83 -13.33
N ARG A 134 10.85 8.24 -13.71
CA ARG A 134 11.22 8.10 -15.15
C ARG A 134 10.25 7.18 -15.88
N CYS A 135 9.96 6.00 -15.33
CA CYS A 135 9.01 5.06 -15.92
C CYS A 135 7.65 5.73 -16.15
N ARG A 136 7.12 6.45 -15.15
CA ARG A 136 5.84 7.16 -15.26
C ARG A 136 5.81 8.18 -16.41
N LYS A 137 6.93 8.85 -16.72
CA LYS A 137 7.04 9.81 -17.84
C LYS A 137 7.06 9.13 -19.20
N THR A 138 7.60 7.91 -19.29
CA THR A 138 7.81 7.18 -20.54
C THR A 138 6.80 6.06 -20.79
N SER A 139 5.97 5.72 -19.79
CA SER A 139 4.96 4.66 -19.91
C SER A 139 4.00 4.92 -21.09
N GLN A 140 3.69 3.86 -21.82
CA GLN A 140 2.64 3.88 -22.84
C GLN A 140 1.26 4.23 -22.26
N PHE A 141 1.05 4.02 -20.96
CA PHE A 141 -0.18 4.34 -20.24
C PHE A 141 -0.15 5.70 -19.54
N LYS A 142 0.75 6.62 -19.91
CA LYS A 142 0.92 7.92 -19.21
C LYS A 142 -0.39 8.70 -18.98
N GLN A 143 -1.38 8.55 -19.86
CA GLN A 143 -2.71 9.16 -19.75
C GLN A 143 -3.69 8.34 -18.89
N LYS A 144 -3.27 7.17 -18.37
CA LYS A 144 -4.05 6.27 -17.52
C LYS A 144 -3.26 6.00 -16.24
N PRO A 145 -3.34 6.87 -15.23
CA PRO A 145 -2.43 6.89 -14.08
C PRO A 145 -2.30 5.56 -13.34
N LEU A 146 -3.41 4.86 -13.11
CA LEU A 146 -3.39 3.59 -12.38
C LEU A 146 -2.71 2.47 -13.18
N GLN A 147 -2.91 2.43 -14.51
CA GLN A 147 -2.25 1.44 -15.37
C GLN A 147 -0.75 1.70 -15.49
N ALA A 148 -0.37 2.98 -15.69
CA ALA A 148 1.04 3.36 -15.70
C ALA A 148 1.72 3.11 -14.35
N ARG A 149 0.99 3.31 -13.23
CA ARG A 149 1.49 2.93 -11.91
C ARG A 149 1.75 1.43 -11.84
N ALA A 150 0.78 0.60 -12.22
CA ALA A 150 0.91 -0.85 -12.15
C ALA A 150 2.12 -1.35 -12.95
N GLU A 151 2.30 -0.90 -14.21
CA GLU A 151 3.46 -1.21 -15.05
C GLU A 151 4.78 -0.84 -14.36
N CYS A 152 4.88 0.39 -13.85
CA CYS A 152 6.12 0.90 -13.27
C CYS A 152 6.44 0.30 -11.90
N VAL A 153 5.43 -0.01 -11.10
CA VAL A 153 5.61 -0.69 -9.81
C VAL A 153 6.08 -2.12 -10.02
N ASP A 154 5.48 -2.86 -10.95
CA ASP A 154 5.87 -4.25 -11.23
C ASP A 154 7.34 -4.36 -11.62
N ALA A 155 7.80 -3.49 -12.53
CA ALA A 155 9.21 -3.42 -12.93
C ALA A 155 10.15 -3.15 -11.74
N ILE A 156 9.76 -2.24 -10.83
CA ILE A 156 10.57 -1.89 -9.66
C ILE A 156 10.59 -3.01 -8.63
N ILE A 157 9.44 -3.60 -8.32
CA ILE A 157 9.35 -4.68 -7.33
C ILE A 157 10.11 -5.92 -7.81
N THR A 158 10.13 -6.19 -9.10
CA THR A 158 10.94 -7.26 -9.70
C THR A 158 12.44 -7.05 -9.47
N GLU A 159 12.93 -5.81 -9.55
CA GLU A 159 14.34 -5.50 -9.25
C GLU A 159 14.67 -5.50 -7.75
N MET A 160 13.68 -5.31 -6.86
CA MET A 160 13.88 -5.29 -5.41
C MET A 160 13.92 -6.70 -4.80
N ARG A 161 13.51 -7.72 -5.53
CA ARG A 161 13.52 -9.13 -5.09
C ARG A 161 14.86 -9.79 -5.35
#